data_817f041ab90bdcc1e14e55ff47c52c41
#
_entry.id   817f041ab90bdcc1e14e55ff47c52c41
#
_cell.length_a   1.000
_cell.length_b   1.000
_cell.length_c   1.000
_cell.angle_alpha   90.00
_cell.angle_beta   90.00
_cell.angle_gamma   90.00
#
_symmetry.space_group_name_H-M   'P 1'
#
loop_
_entity.id
_entity.type
_entity.pdbx_description
1 polymer ?
#
loop_
_entity_poly.entity_id
_entity_poly.type
_entity_poly.pdbx_seq_one_letter_code
_entity_poly.pdbx_strand_id
1 'polypeptide(L)'
;MKKNIFTGFIILYTCLLSAQSNLNFEVKNLIYSQYPNTNIENTLLAINFWSVSDSKSRDLNKAFEKVAKTYEFAQLKGGLKGIVVLLINKDNLSSIAYISLSKDGIKKSINLKLSDLKQHNSDLPSNIIFDSNGKIIYNNLEAINVFEKINQLISR
;
A
#
# COMPACT_ATOMS: atom_id res chain seq x y z
N MET A 1 2.08 -41.90 6.77
CA MET A 1 2.05 -40.57 7.39
C MET A 1 2.47 -39.41 6.49
N LYS A 2 2.17 -39.40 5.15
CA LYS A 2 2.56 -38.28 4.23
C LYS A 2 1.40 -37.43 3.72
N LYS A 3 0.14 -37.74 4.05
CA LYS A 3 -1.03 -37.00 3.53
C LYS A 3 -1.40 -35.71 4.28
N ASN A 4 -0.99 -35.53 5.53
CA ASN A 4 -1.45 -34.40 6.36
C ASN A 4 -0.63 -33.11 6.18
N ILE A 5 0.58 -33.18 5.61
CA ILE A 5 1.45 -31.99 5.42
C ILE A 5 0.94 -31.14 4.25
N PHE A 6 0.41 -31.78 3.20
CA PHE A 6 -0.07 -31.06 2.02
C PHE A 6 -1.36 -30.28 2.27
N THR A 7 -2.24 -30.83 3.11
CA THR A 7 -3.51 -30.17 3.46
C THR A 7 -3.29 -28.94 4.34
N GLY A 8 -2.31 -28.97 5.25
CA GLY A 8 -1.94 -27.82 6.09
C GLY A 8 -1.39 -26.64 5.27
N PHE A 9 -0.60 -26.91 4.22
CA PHE A 9 -0.04 -25.86 3.35
C PHE A 9 -1.11 -25.18 2.50
N ILE A 10 -2.09 -25.91 2.00
CA ILE A 10 -3.21 -25.37 1.20
C ILE A 10 -4.09 -24.47 2.06
N ILE A 11 -4.42 -24.87 3.28
CA ILE A 11 -5.25 -24.08 4.21
C ILE A 11 -4.55 -22.78 4.60
N LEU A 12 -3.24 -22.82 4.86
CA LEU A 12 -2.46 -21.61 5.20
C LEU A 12 -2.40 -20.62 4.04
N TYR A 13 -2.24 -21.11 2.82
CA TYR A 13 -2.20 -20.28 1.61
C TYR A 13 -3.55 -19.63 1.28
N THR A 14 -4.66 -20.34 1.49
CA THR A 14 -6.01 -19.79 1.28
C THR A 14 -6.37 -18.73 2.32
N CYS A 15 -5.95 -18.88 3.57
CA CYS A 15 -6.16 -17.89 4.62
C CYS A 15 -5.38 -16.59 4.34
N LEU A 16 -4.15 -16.67 3.84
CA LEU A 16 -3.35 -15.49 3.46
C LEU A 16 -3.96 -14.73 2.29
N LEU A 17 -4.46 -15.43 1.27
CA LEU A 17 -5.13 -14.79 0.12
C LEU A 17 -6.43 -14.10 0.52
N SER A 18 -7.22 -14.68 1.42
CA SER A 18 -8.47 -14.07 1.89
C SER A 18 -8.23 -12.82 2.75
N ALA A 19 -7.21 -12.82 3.59
CA ALA A 19 -6.86 -11.65 4.41
C ALA A 19 -6.36 -10.47 3.54
N GLN A 20 -5.63 -10.75 2.47
CA GLN A 20 -5.09 -9.74 1.56
C GLN A 20 -6.15 -9.12 0.66
N SER A 21 -7.10 -9.91 0.15
CA SER A 21 -8.25 -9.41 -0.63
C SER A 21 -9.14 -8.52 0.24
N ASN A 22 -9.23 -8.83 1.53
CA ASN A 22 -10.01 -8.06 2.50
C ASN A 22 -9.39 -6.67 2.75
N LEU A 23 -8.06 -6.58 2.90
CA LEU A 23 -7.36 -5.30 3.07
C LEU A 23 -7.55 -4.38 1.86
N ASN A 24 -7.39 -4.89 0.62
CA ASN A 24 -7.60 -4.10 -0.58
C ASN A 24 -9.02 -3.53 -0.65
N PHE A 25 -10.02 -4.36 -0.39
CA PHE A 25 -11.43 -3.95 -0.39
C PHE A 25 -11.71 -2.89 0.69
N GLU A 26 -11.22 -3.10 1.90
CA GLU A 26 -11.41 -2.19 3.01
C GLU A 26 -10.78 -0.82 2.74
N VAL A 27 -9.55 -0.80 2.25
CA VAL A 27 -8.84 0.43 1.91
C VAL A 27 -9.53 1.18 0.77
N LYS A 28 -10.01 0.49 -0.27
CA LYS A 28 -10.80 1.11 -1.34
C LYS A 28 -12.06 1.78 -0.81
N ASN A 29 -12.79 1.12 0.08
CA ASN A 29 -13.99 1.70 0.71
C ASN A 29 -13.67 2.95 1.55
N LEU A 30 -12.56 2.96 2.27
CA LEU A 30 -12.10 4.14 3.01
C LEU A 30 -11.76 5.30 2.06
N ILE A 31 -11.08 5.02 0.95
CA ILE A 31 -10.78 6.05 -0.05
C ILE A 31 -12.09 6.62 -0.62
N TYR A 32 -13.02 5.80 -1.05
CA TYR A 32 -14.30 6.27 -1.59
C TYR A 32 -15.09 7.11 -0.59
N SER A 33 -15.06 6.76 0.71
CA SER A 33 -15.79 7.49 1.74
C SER A 33 -15.12 8.80 2.16
N GLN A 34 -13.79 8.82 2.29
CA GLN A 34 -13.05 9.98 2.82
C GLN A 34 -12.46 10.89 1.73
N TYR A 35 -12.21 10.32 0.54
CA TYR A 35 -11.56 11.00 -0.60
C TYR A 35 -12.35 10.75 -1.90
N PRO A 36 -13.63 11.17 -1.98
CA PRO A 36 -14.54 10.80 -3.08
C PRO A 36 -14.07 11.29 -4.47
N ASN A 37 -13.20 12.29 -4.51
CA ASN A 37 -12.64 12.81 -5.76
C ASN A 37 -11.39 12.03 -6.24
N THR A 38 -10.94 11.02 -5.50
CA THR A 38 -9.79 10.20 -5.89
C THR A 38 -10.25 9.06 -6.76
N ASN A 39 -9.82 9.07 -8.02
CA ASN A 39 -10.07 7.94 -8.92
C ASN A 39 -9.06 6.82 -8.62
N ILE A 40 -9.56 5.68 -8.18
CA ILE A 40 -8.77 4.46 -7.92
C ILE A 40 -9.12 3.31 -8.88
N GLU A 41 -9.99 3.57 -9.85
CA GLU A 41 -10.32 2.57 -10.86
C GLU A 41 -9.19 2.43 -11.88
N ASN A 42 -8.81 1.19 -12.13
CA ASN A 42 -7.71 0.86 -13.05
C ASN A 42 -6.36 1.49 -12.68
N THR A 43 -6.14 1.77 -11.38
CA THR A 43 -4.85 2.26 -10.88
C THR A 43 -4.10 1.19 -10.12
N LEU A 44 -2.79 1.37 -9.97
CA LEU A 44 -2.04 0.70 -8.92
C LEU A 44 -2.39 1.32 -7.57
N LEU A 45 -2.56 0.49 -6.54
CA LEU A 45 -2.76 0.94 -5.18
C LEU A 45 -1.54 0.54 -4.34
N ALA A 46 -0.76 1.51 -3.91
CA ALA A 46 0.41 1.29 -3.06
C ALA A 46 0.12 1.73 -1.63
N ILE A 47 0.42 0.88 -0.67
CA ILE A 47 0.21 1.13 0.76
C ILE A 47 1.54 1.01 1.47
N ASN A 48 1.90 2.01 2.26
CA ASN A 48 2.99 1.94 3.23
C ASN A 48 2.47 2.05 4.66
N PHE A 49 2.81 1.10 5.51
CA PHE A 49 2.52 1.12 6.94
C PHE A 49 3.71 1.74 7.66
N TRP A 50 3.51 2.89 8.30
CA TRP A 50 4.60 3.67 8.83
C TRP A 50 4.39 4.17 10.26
N SER A 51 5.49 4.54 10.91
CA SER A 51 5.51 5.12 12.24
C SER A 51 6.45 6.34 12.27
N VAL A 52 6.12 7.33 13.11
CA VAL A 52 6.94 8.55 13.27
C VAL A 52 8.35 8.23 13.73
N SER A 53 8.51 7.25 14.61
CA SER A 53 9.79 6.84 15.18
C SER A 53 10.63 5.93 14.28
N ASP A 54 10.00 5.32 13.24
CA ASP A 54 10.68 4.40 12.34
C ASP A 54 11.21 5.12 11.09
N SER A 55 12.49 5.41 11.07
CA SER A 55 13.16 6.10 9.96
C SER A 55 13.05 5.34 8.64
N LYS A 56 13.11 4.00 8.65
CA LYS A 56 12.99 3.17 7.43
C LYS A 56 11.62 3.30 6.80
N SER A 57 10.56 3.26 7.59
CA SER A 57 9.19 3.45 7.08
C SER A 57 8.95 4.87 6.59
N ARG A 58 9.61 5.89 7.16
CA ARG A 58 9.57 7.27 6.67
C ARG A 58 10.35 7.45 5.35
N ASP A 59 11.45 6.76 5.17
CA ASP A 59 12.16 6.76 3.87
C ASP A 59 11.33 6.08 2.78
N LEU A 60 10.56 5.04 3.12
CA LEU A 60 9.54 4.48 2.25
C LEU A 60 8.46 5.49 1.89
N ASN A 61 7.96 6.30 2.85
CA ASN A 61 7.02 7.38 2.56
C ASN A 61 7.55 8.32 1.47
N LYS A 62 8.81 8.75 1.58
CA LYS A 62 9.45 9.63 0.58
C LYS A 62 9.58 8.96 -0.78
N ALA A 63 9.95 7.66 -0.81
CA ALA A 63 10.04 6.90 -2.04
C ALA A 63 8.67 6.76 -2.73
N PHE A 64 7.62 6.43 -1.98
CA PHE A 64 6.25 6.35 -2.50
C PHE A 64 5.69 7.72 -2.91
N GLU A 65 5.99 8.80 -2.18
CA GLU A 65 5.62 10.16 -2.58
C GLU A 65 6.27 10.57 -3.91
N LYS A 66 7.53 10.20 -4.13
CA LYS A 66 8.21 10.40 -5.43
C LYS A 66 7.49 9.65 -6.55
N VAL A 67 7.09 8.41 -6.29
CA VAL A 67 6.33 7.59 -7.24
C VAL A 67 4.96 8.23 -7.54
N ALA A 68 4.22 8.66 -6.50
CA ALA A 68 2.94 9.34 -6.66
C ALA A 68 3.04 10.58 -7.58
N LYS A 69 4.08 11.42 -7.36
CA LYS A 69 4.32 12.61 -8.19
C LYS A 69 4.72 12.28 -9.63
N THR A 70 5.52 11.23 -9.82
CA THR A 70 6.08 10.90 -11.14
C THR A 70 5.07 10.17 -12.02
N TYR A 71 4.25 9.30 -11.43
CA TYR A 71 3.42 8.36 -12.17
C TYR A 71 1.91 8.58 -11.97
N GLU A 72 1.49 9.75 -11.48
CA GLU A 72 0.08 10.10 -11.25
C GLU A 72 -0.80 9.81 -12.47
N PHE A 73 -0.29 10.12 -13.67
CA PHE A 73 -1.02 9.98 -14.94
C PHE A 73 -0.36 9.01 -15.92
N ALA A 74 0.61 8.23 -15.45
CA ALA A 74 1.35 7.32 -16.31
C ALA A 74 0.45 6.18 -16.80
N GLN A 75 0.66 5.76 -18.04
CA GLN A 75 0.10 4.50 -18.52
C GLN A 75 1.01 3.35 -18.10
N LEU A 76 0.41 2.34 -17.50
CA LEU A 76 1.09 1.18 -16.98
C LEU A 76 0.66 -0.08 -17.75
N LYS A 77 1.49 -1.11 -17.71
CA LYS A 77 1.19 -2.41 -18.32
C LYS A 77 -0.14 -2.97 -17.78
N GLY A 78 -0.88 -3.68 -18.64
CA GLY A 78 -2.19 -4.23 -18.27
C GLY A 78 -3.34 -3.22 -18.27
N GLY A 79 -3.14 -2.03 -18.89
CA GLY A 79 -4.20 -1.01 -19.02
C GLY A 79 -4.42 -0.16 -17.77
N LEU A 80 -3.51 -0.27 -16.78
CA LEU A 80 -3.58 0.54 -15.57
C LEU A 80 -3.21 2.00 -15.87
N LYS A 81 -3.81 2.94 -15.12
CA LYS A 81 -3.62 4.39 -15.30
C LYS A 81 -3.21 5.04 -13.98
N GLY A 82 -1.91 5.28 -13.84
CA GLY A 82 -1.37 5.93 -12.65
C GLY A 82 -1.30 5.04 -11.41
N ILE A 83 -0.90 5.66 -10.32
CA ILE A 83 -0.76 5.02 -9.02
C ILE A 83 -1.36 5.92 -7.93
N VAL A 84 -2.12 5.30 -7.03
CA VAL A 84 -2.58 5.93 -5.79
C VAL A 84 -1.76 5.41 -4.63
N VAL A 85 -1.22 6.30 -3.84
CA VAL A 85 -0.38 5.99 -2.69
C VAL A 85 -1.09 6.32 -1.40
N LEU A 86 -1.14 5.35 -0.50
CA LEU A 86 -1.63 5.50 0.87
C LEU A 86 -0.51 5.30 1.87
N LEU A 87 -0.46 6.18 2.83
CA LEU A 87 0.43 6.11 3.99
C LEU A 87 -0.43 5.86 5.22
N ILE A 88 -0.38 4.63 5.73
CA ILE A 88 -1.17 4.22 6.90
C ILE A 88 -0.30 4.34 8.14
N ASN A 89 -0.62 5.33 8.98
CA ASN A 89 0.12 5.57 10.21
C ASN A 89 -0.28 4.58 11.31
N LYS A 90 0.71 3.91 11.90
CA LYS A 90 0.54 2.95 13.00
C LYS A 90 0.46 3.61 14.36
N ASP A 91 0.87 4.89 14.46
CA ASP A 91 0.85 5.63 15.71
C ASP A 91 -0.49 6.36 15.87
N ASN A 92 -1.04 6.37 17.05
CA ASN A 92 -2.29 7.10 17.34
C ASN A 92 -2.09 8.63 17.46
N LEU A 93 -0.87 9.14 17.28
CA LEU A 93 -0.48 10.54 17.47
C LEU A 93 -0.64 11.33 16.16
N SER A 94 -1.86 11.67 15.79
CA SER A 94 -2.16 12.29 14.49
C SER A 94 -1.44 13.61 14.22
N SER A 95 -1.31 14.51 15.20
CA SER A 95 -0.65 15.82 15.02
C SER A 95 0.85 15.69 14.75
N ILE A 96 1.55 14.80 15.46
CA ILE A 96 2.98 14.56 15.27
C ILE A 96 3.21 13.86 13.92
N ALA A 97 2.33 12.96 13.53
CA ALA A 97 2.38 12.31 12.21
C ALA A 97 2.28 13.35 11.07
N TYR A 98 1.32 14.26 11.12
CA TYR A 98 1.19 15.33 10.11
C TYR A 98 2.41 16.24 10.04
N ILE A 99 2.98 16.63 11.19
CA ILE A 99 4.21 17.42 11.23
C ILE A 99 5.37 16.64 10.58
N SER A 100 5.47 15.34 10.85
CA SER A 100 6.50 14.48 10.27
C SER A 100 6.36 14.39 8.75
N LEU A 101 5.15 14.13 8.25
CA LEU A 101 4.87 14.07 6.81
C LEU A 101 5.21 15.41 6.11
N SER A 102 4.83 16.53 6.72
CA SER A 102 5.14 17.86 6.20
C SER A 102 6.66 18.10 6.12
N LYS A 103 7.42 17.73 7.15
CA LYS A 103 8.88 17.81 7.17
C LYS A 103 9.52 16.92 6.10
N ASP A 104 8.93 15.75 5.83
CA ASP A 104 9.38 14.80 4.82
C ASP A 104 8.95 15.18 3.39
N GLY A 105 8.21 16.28 3.23
CA GLY A 105 7.76 16.79 1.92
C GLY A 105 6.64 15.96 1.27
N ILE A 106 5.87 15.23 2.07
CA ILE A 106 4.74 14.42 1.63
C ILE A 106 3.53 15.33 1.36
N LYS A 107 3.00 15.30 0.13
CA LYS A 107 1.92 16.20 -0.32
C LYS A 107 0.84 15.52 -1.17
N LYS A 108 1.19 14.48 -1.93
CA LYS A 108 0.30 13.79 -2.87
C LYS A 108 -0.32 12.53 -2.30
N SER A 109 0.41 11.85 -1.42
CA SER A 109 -0.03 10.60 -0.82
C SER A 109 -1.22 10.82 0.12
N ILE A 110 -2.19 9.91 0.09
CA ILE A 110 -3.33 9.89 1.01
C ILE A 110 -2.85 9.37 2.37
N ASN A 111 -3.29 10.03 3.44
CA ASN A 111 -2.90 9.66 4.80
C ASN A 111 -4.09 9.11 5.56
N LEU A 112 -3.97 7.88 6.06
CA LEU A 112 -4.93 7.19 6.90
C LEU A 112 -4.29 6.78 8.22
N LYS A 113 -5.11 6.49 9.23
CA LYS A 113 -4.67 5.88 10.49
C LYS A 113 -4.91 4.38 10.43
N LEU A 114 -4.08 3.59 11.09
CA LEU A 114 -4.31 2.17 11.21
C LEU A 114 -5.66 1.87 11.91
N SER A 115 -6.07 2.73 12.86
CA SER A 115 -7.37 2.64 13.53
C SER A 115 -8.58 2.83 12.61
N ASP A 116 -8.40 3.38 11.41
CA ASP A 116 -9.48 3.51 10.42
C ASP A 116 -9.78 2.17 9.73
N LEU A 117 -8.86 1.20 9.81
CA LEU A 117 -9.05 -0.17 9.32
C LEU A 117 -9.75 -1.02 10.38
N LYS A 118 -10.74 -1.81 9.97
CA LYS A 118 -11.51 -2.69 10.86
C LYS A 118 -10.70 -3.91 11.33
N GLN A 119 -9.79 -4.37 10.48
CA GLN A 119 -8.95 -5.53 10.78
C GLN A 119 -7.53 -5.06 11.11
N HIS A 120 -7.18 -5.13 12.40
CA HIS A 120 -5.83 -4.90 12.87
C HIS A 120 -5.11 -6.26 12.96
N ASN A 121 -4.50 -6.70 11.87
CA ASN A 121 -3.59 -7.84 11.94
C ASN A 121 -2.20 -7.36 12.37
N SER A 122 -1.66 -8.00 13.41
CA SER A 122 -0.29 -7.76 13.89
C SER A 122 0.79 -8.02 12.83
N ASP A 123 0.48 -8.80 11.81
CA ASP A 123 1.40 -9.28 10.79
C ASP A 123 1.28 -8.55 9.45
N LEU A 124 0.93 -7.27 9.47
CA LEU A 124 0.91 -6.45 8.27
C LEU A 124 2.33 -6.29 7.71
N PRO A 125 2.53 -6.47 6.38
CA PRO A 125 3.80 -6.20 5.76
C PRO A 125 4.18 -4.72 5.88
N SER A 126 5.45 -4.37 5.69
CA SER A 126 5.89 -2.98 5.73
C SER A 126 5.19 -2.13 4.65
N ASN A 127 5.00 -2.71 3.48
CA ASN A 127 4.28 -2.10 2.37
C ASN A 127 3.72 -3.16 1.42
N ILE A 128 2.68 -2.77 0.66
CA ILE A 128 2.01 -3.63 -0.32
C ILE A 128 1.68 -2.79 -1.55
N ILE A 129 1.81 -3.39 -2.74
CA ILE A 129 1.33 -2.82 -3.99
C ILE A 129 0.34 -3.80 -4.64
N PHE A 130 -0.87 -3.31 -4.87
CA PHE A 130 -1.95 -4.05 -5.54
C PHE A 130 -2.15 -3.57 -6.97
N ASP A 131 -2.55 -4.47 -7.86
CA ASP A 131 -3.15 -4.12 -9.14
C ASP A 131 -4.62 -3.70 -8.97
N SER A 132 -5.28 -3.32 -10.07
CA SER A 132 -6.70 -2.93 -10.05
C SER A 132 -7.65 -4.02 -9.55
N ASN A 133 -7.26 -5.29 -9.70
CA ASN A 133 -8.05 -6.45 -9.28
C ASN A 133 -7.81 -6.84 -7.81
N GLY A 134 -6.95 -6.08 -7.10
CA GLY A 134 -6.59 -6.39 -5.72
C GLY A 134 -5.56 -7.51 -5.57
N LYS A 135 -4.90 -7.91 -6.64
CA LYS A 135 -3.79 -8.87 -6.59
C LYS A 135 -2.53 -8.16 -6.14
N ILE A 136 -1.78 -8.73 -5.20
CA ILE A 136 -0.48 -8.23 -4.79
C ILE A 136 0.53 -8.44 -5.91
N ILE A 137 1.16 -7.33 -6.33
CA ILE A 137 2.28 -7.34 -7.27
C ILE A 137 3.61 -7.34 -6.52
N TYR A 138 3.70 -6.51 -5.49
CA TYR A 138 4.89 -6.39 -4.63
C TYR A 138 4.49 -6.23 -3.17
N ASN A 139 5.34 -6.71 -2.28
CA ASN A 139 5.27 -6.45 -0.84
C ASN A 139 6.67 -6.33 -0.25
N ASN A 140 6.76 -5.72 0.93
CA ASN A 140 8.01 -5.57 1.70
C ASN A 140 9.19 -5.03 0.87
N LEU A 141 8.92 -4.08 -0.04
CA LEU A 141 9.97 -3.41 -0.79
C LEU A 141 10.81 -2.51 0.11
N GLU A 142 12.09 -2.44 -0.14
CA GLU A 142 12.97 -1.42 0.42
C GLU A 142 12.81 -0.10 -0.35
N ALA A 143 13.01 1.04 0.32
CA ALA A 143 12.81 2.37 -0.25
C ALA A 143 13.60 2.59 -1.56
N ILE A 144 14.82 2.07 -1.62
CA ILE A 144 15.68 2.18 -2.80
C ILE A 144 15.10 1.47 -4.03
N ASN A 145 14.33 0.41 -3.83
CA ASN A 145 13.79 -0.43 -4.90
C ASN A 145 12.41 0.02 -5.39
N VAL A 146 11.68 0.84 -4.62
CA VAL A 146 10.29 1.22 -4.92
C VAL A 146 10.17 1.85 -6.31
N PHE A 147 10.99 2.86 -6.59
CA PHE A 147 10.92 3.59 -7.85
C PHE A 147 11.24 2.70 -9.06
N GLU A 148 12.28 1.89 -8.97
CA GLU A 148 12.68 0.97 -10.03
C GLU A 148 11.59 -0.07 -10.32
N LYS A 149 11.03 -0.69 -9.29
CA LYS A 149 9.97 -1.70 -9.43
C LYS A 149 8.71 -1.14 -10.09
N ILE A 150 8.29 0.07 -9.71
CA ILE A 150 7.15 0.73 -10.36
C ILE A 150 7.51 1.12 -11.80
N ASN A 151 8.72 1.62 -12.06
CA ASN A 151 9.15 1.98 -13.41
C ASN A 151 9.14 0.79 -14.39
N GLN A 152 9.37 -0.43 -13.92
CA GLN A 152 9.26 -1.66 -14.72
C GLN A 152 7.84 -1.96 -15.19
N LEU A 153 6.82 -1.37 -14.53
CA LEU A 153 5.41 -1.53 -14.88
C LEU A 153 4.95 -0.49 -15.92
N ILE A 154 5.76 0.51 -16.24
CA ILE A 154 5.41 1.54 -17.24
C ILE A 154 5.25 0.87 -18.61
N SER A 155 4.17 1.21 -19.30
CA SER A 155 3.95 0.83 -20.69
C SER A 155 4.80 1.75 -21.58
N ARG A 156 5.72 1.18 -22.31
CA ARG A 156 6.51 1.87 -23.34
C ARG A 156 5.88 1.65 -24.69
#